data_7f71ebcf5a7b683f6a50b6417bd482cf
#
_entry.id   7f71ebcf5a7b683f6a50b6417bd482cf
#
_cell.length_a   1.000
_cell.length_b   1.000
_cell.length_c   1.000
_cell.angle_alpha   90.00
_cell.angle_beta   90.00
_cell.angle_gamma   90.00
#
_symmetry.space_group_name_H-M   'P 1'
#
loop_
_entity.id
_entity.type
_entity.pdbx_description
1 polymer ?
#
loop_
_entity_poly.entity_id
_entity_poly.type
_entity_poly.pdbx_seq_one_letter_code
_entity_poly.pdbx_strand_id
1 'polypeptide(L)'
;MRIRKALPADRPALFALWNDSCLAGEVVYKPLNDEAFARLFERNPNYDGTYDFVCEENGEIVGFITGAEKKEFLPGETRENTPGYLTAIFVRPDMRRRGIGGALLAALEDAFRAAGKKSFVSSGNNPVNLPWFIPGTPGHDHNNAPGTDVDCAGYPFLLKHGYADAHREVSMYLNLKDYEYKPEVEATRQRLLSEGIYTGRYDVSLQCEFDGMCDRVGSEYWRKVLQDETTAAHPRVILAGVYQNHIIGFTGPVDREPSGRGWFTGICVDPLYGQRGVATVLFNDLMREFIKEGAQFSTLFTGIDNHAQRLYRHTGFEVRRTFAIMKKEA
;
A
#
# COMPACT_ATOMS: atom_id res chain seq x y z
N MET A 1 -22.79 15.33 -24.20
CA MET A 1 -21.71 15.07 -23.21
C MET A 1 -21.50 16.31 -22.37
N ARG A 2 -21.69 16.24 -21.07
CA ARG A 2 -21.52 17.33 -20.10
C ARG A 2 -20.68 16.83 -18.92
N ILE A 3 -19.55 17.48 -18.65
CA ILE A 3 -18.75 17.24 -17.42
C ILE A 3 -19.22 18.23 -16.35
N ARG A 4 -19.50 17.75 -15.15
CA ARG A 4 -19.89 18.56 -14.01
C ARG A 4 -19.39 17.95 -12.69
N LYS A 5 -19.45 18.72 -11.63
CA LYS A 5 -19.26 18.20 -10.27
C LYS A 5 -20.27 17.09 -9.96
N ALA A 6 -19.81 16.07 -9.27
CA ALA A 6 -20.70 15.04 -8.73
C ALA A 6 -21.60 15.61 -7.64
N LEU A 7 -22.82 15.12 -7.58
CA LEU A 7 -23.81 15.44 -6.56
C LEU A 7 -24.12 14.19 -5.72
N PRO A 8 -24.59 14.33 -4.48
CA PRO A 8 -24.99 13.15 -3.68
C PRO A 8 -26.03 12.25 -4.39
N ALA A 9 -26.89 12.83 -5.23
CA ALA A 9 -27.87 12.08 -6.01
C ALA A 9 -27.26 11.20 -7.10
N ASP A 10 -26.01 11.43 -7.52
CA ASP A 10 -25.33 10.62 -8.53
C ASP A 10 -24.76 9.31 -7.94
N ARG A 11 -24.68 9.20 -6.62
CA ARG A 11 -24.04 8.06 -5.91
C ARG A 11 -24.48 6.67 -6.42
N PRO A 12 -25.76 6.38 -6.63
CA PRO A 12 -26.16 5.06 -7.16
C PRO A 12 -25.53 4.75 -8.52
N ALA A 13 -25.43 5.75 -9.41
CA ALA A 13 -24.80 5.58 -10.72
C ALA A 13 -23.27 5.40 -10.62
N LEU A 14 -22.62 6.10 -9.68
CA LEU A 14 -21.20 5.91 -9.40
C LEU A 14 -20.92 4.48 -8.91
N PHE A 15 -21.74 3.97 -7.98
CA PHE A 15 -21.62 2.59 -7.49
C PHE A 15 -21.84 1.59 -8.61
N ALA A 16 -22.83 1.80 -9.49
CA ALA A 16 -23.04 0.91 -10.63
C ALA A 16 -21.82 0.85 -11.53
N LEU A 17 -21.27 1.99 -11.96
CA LEU A 17 -20.05 2.05 -12.79
C LEU A 17 -18.85 1.35 -12.14
N TRP A 18 -18.64 1.56 -10.85
CA TRP A 18 -17.58 0.92 -10.10
C TRP A 18 -17.79 -0.60 -10.02
N ASN A 19 -18.96 -1.03 -9.57
CA ASN A 19 -19.28 -2.42 -9.30
C ASN A 19 -19.35 -3.25 -10.59
N ASP A 20 -19.87 -2.69 -11.67
CA ASP A 20 -19.88 -3.34 -12.98
C ASP A 20 -18.45 -3.63 -13.48
N SER A 21 -17.52 -2.68 -13.30
CA SER A 21 -16.11 -2.89 -13.65
C SER A 21 -15.43 -3.93 -12.74
N CYS A 22 -15.79 -3.99 -11.45
CA CYS A 22 -15.31 -5.04 -10.54
C CYS A 22 -15.85 -6.43 -10.96
N LEU A 23 -17.15 -6.53 -11.25
CA LEU A 23 -17.80 -7.78 -11.67
C LEU A 23 -17.28 -8.28 -13.02
N ALA A 24 -16.98 -7.36 -13.93
CA ALA A 24 -16.38 -7.69 -15.23
C ALA A 24 -14.89 -8.08 -15.14
N GLY A 25 -14.27 -7.98 -13.95
CA GLY A 25 -12.85 -8.26 -13.77
C GLY A 25 -11.91 -7.24 -14.43
N GLU A 26 -12.43 -6.05 -14.77
CA GLU A 26 -11.63 -4.97 -15.39
C GLU A 26 -10.70 -4.29 -14.38
N VAL A 27 -11.03 -4.37 -13.10
CA VAL A 27 -10.26 -3.87 -11.97
C VAL A 27 -10.29 -4.88 -10.82
N VAL A 28 -9.27 -4.82 -9.97
CA VAL A 28 -9.15 -5.71 -8.79
C VAL A 28 -9.79 -5.13 -7.53
N TYR A 29 -10.32 -3.91 -7.57
CA TYR A 29 -10.91 -3.25 -6.41
C TYR A 29 -12.13 -4.01 -5.84
N LYS A 30 -12.39 -3.78 -4.55
CA LYS A 30 -13.59 -4.32 -3.90
C LYS A 30 -14.82 -3.51 -4.33
N PRO A 31 -15.97 -4.17 -4.51
CA PRO A 31 -17.21 -3.48 -4.79
C PRO A 31 -17.57 -2.46 -3.70
N LEU A 32 -18.23 -1.38 -4.09
CA LEU A 32 -18.74 -0.35 -3.18
C LEU A 32 -20.22 -0.61 -2.84
N ASN A 33 -20.52 -0.36 -1.58
CA ASN A 33 -21.87 -0.12 -1.05
C ASN A 33 -21.82 1.11 -0.14
N ASP A 34 -22.95 1.52 0.42
CA ASP A 34 -23.02 2.73 1.27
C ASP A 34 -22.04 2.67 2.45
N GLU A 35 -21.89 1.54 3.14
CA GLU A 35 -20.96 1.41 4.27
C GLU A 35 -19.50 1.47 3.82
N ALA A 36 -19.15 0.79 2.72
CA ALA A 36 -17.80 0.85 2.16
C ALA A 36 -17.46 2.27 1.69
N PHE A 37 -18.40 2.96 1.06
CA PHE A 37 -18.22 4.34 0.63
C PHE A 37 -18.08 5.29 1.84
N ALA A 38 -18.96 5.17 2.83
CA ALA A 38 -18.85 5.97 4.05
C ALA A 38 -17.50 5.78 4.75
N ARG A 39 -17.01 4.54 4.83
CA ARG A 39 -15.73 4.24 5.46
C ARG A 39 -14.52 4.77 4.68
N LEU A 40 -14.52 4.61 3.36
CA LEU A 40 -13.36 4.94 2.51
C LEU A 40 -13.31 6.45 2.18
N PHE A 41 -14.46 7.08 2.03
CA PHE A 41 -14.60 8.44 1.56
C PHE A 41 -15.17 9.38 2.62
N GLU A 42 -16.43 9.23 3.05
CA GLU A 42 -17.10 10.24 3.90
C GLU A 42 -16.44 10.43 5.28
N ARG A 43 -15.93 9.35 5.90
CA ARG A 43 -15.22 9.41 7.19
C ARG A 43 -13.73 9.74 7.04
N ASN A 44 -13.23 9.86 5.81
CA ASN A 44 -11.82 10.17 5.56
C ASN A 44 -11.63 11.69 5.61
N PRO A 45 -10.78 12.23 6.51
CA PRO A 45 -10.59 13.67 6.65
C PRO A 45 -10.03 14.34 5.39
N ASN A 46 -9.37 13.58 4.53
CA ASN A 46 -8.80 14.06 3.27
C ASN A 46 -9.81 14.11 2.11
N TYR A 47 -11.03 13.61 2.30
CA TYR A 47 -12.06 13.59 1.27
C TYR A 47 -13.21 14.52 1.62
N ASP A 48 -13.68 15.31 0.64
CA ASP A 48 -14.84 16.20 0.76
C ASP A 48 -15.66 16.32 -0.55
N GLY A 49 -15.37 15.47 -1.55
CA GLY A 49 -16.03 15.51 -2.86
C GLY A 49 -15.58 16.67 -3.76
N THR A 50 -14.66 17.51 -3.33
CA THR A 50 -14.18 18.67 -4.13
C THR A 50 -13.61 18.24 -5.47
N TYR A 51 -13.05 17.05 -5.55
CA TYR A 51 -12.38 16.51 -6.75
C TYR A 51 -13.18 15.41 -7.43
N ASP A 52 -14.51 15.39 -7.23
CA ASP A 52 -15.40 14.41 -7.86
C ASP A 52 -16.12 15.04 -9.06
N PHE A 53 -15.97 14.41 -10.21
CA PHE A 53 -16.62 14.84 -11.45
C PHE A 53 -17.33 13.67 -12.13
N VAL A 54 -18.45 13.96 -12.76
CA VAL A 54 -19.23 13.00 -13.55
C VAL A 54 -19.36 13.47 -14.99
N CYS A 55 -19.52 12.52 -15.89
CA CYS A 55 -19.94 12.73 -17.26
C CYS A 55 -21.41 12.33 -17.38
N GLU A 56 -22.24 13.31 -17.74
CA GLU A 56 -23.67 13.13 -18.02
C GLU A 56 -23.90 13.14 -19.53
N GLU A 57 -24.59 12.14 -20.02
CA GLU A 57 -25.05 12.04 -21.44
C GLU A 57 -26.51 11.61 -21.46
N ASN A 58 -27.36 12.40 -22.13
CA ASN A 58 -28.79 12.16 -22.23
C ASN A 58 -29.52 11.95 -20.87
N GLY A 59 -29.07 12.62 -19.83
CA GLY A 59 -29.59 12.49 -18.46
C GLY A 59 -29.08 11.30 -17.66
N GLU A 60 -28.18 10.50 -18.22
CA GLU A 60 -27.53 9.37 -17.52
C GLU A 60 -26.07 9.69 -17.17
N ILE A 61 -25.60 9.21 -16.02
CA ILE A 61 -24.19 9.24 -15.65
C ILE A 61 -23.47 8.07 -16.33
N VAL A 62 -22.57 8.40 -17.24
CA VAL A 62 -21.84 7.41 -18.08
C VAL A 62 -20.36 7.30 -17.73
N GLY A 63 -19.88 8.11 -16.81
CA GLY A 63 -18.52 8.06 -16.30
C GLY A 63 -18.31 8.96 -15.10
N PHE A 64 -17.34 8.64 -14.29
CA PHE A 64 -16.90 9.51 -13.19
C PHE A 64 -15.40 9.42 -12.96
N ILE A 65 -14.87 10.43 -12.27
CA ILE A 65 -13.51 10.49 -11.76
C ILE A 65 -13.54 11.05 -10.35
N THR A 66 -12.72 10.52 -9.49
CA THR A 66 -12.51 11.01 -8.13
C THR A 66 -11.04 11.20 -7.84
N GLY A 67 -10.73 12.24 -7.09
CA GLY A 67 -9.40 12.56 -6.61
C GLY A 67 -9.42 13.07 -5.18
N ALA A 68 -8.24 13.28 -4.63
CA ALA A 68 -8.06 13.80 -3.29
C ALA A 68 -6.82 14.71 -3.20
N GLU A 69 -6.77 15.53 -2.15
CA GLU A 69 -5.54 16.17 -1.68
C GLU A 69 -5.32 15.81 -0.21
N LYS A 70 -4.08 15.79 0.24
CA LYS A 70 -3.79 15.64 1.66
C LYS A 70 -4.25 16.89 2.41
N LYS A 71 -4.90 16.69 3.55
CA LYS A 71 -5.23 17.73 4.54
C LYS A 71 -4.47 17.51 5.84
N GLU A 72 -3.90 16.32 6.03
CA GLU A 72 -3.00 15.97 7.12
C GLU A 72 -1.61 15.69 6.53
N PHE A 73 -0.59 16.33 7.07
CA PHE A 73 0.75 16.35 6.50
C PHE A 73 1.74 15.65 7.43
N LEU A 74 2.63 14.86 6.84
CA LEU A 74 3.80 14.32 7.52
C LEU A 74 4.85 15.43 7.74
N PRO A 75 5.83 15.23 8.65
CA PRO A 75 6.93 16.18 8.79
C PRO A 75 7.60 16.50 7.44
N GLY A 76 7.67 17.79 7.10
CA GLY A 76 8.20 18.28 5.83
C GLY A 76 7.22 18.34 4.66
N GLU A 77 6.01 17.76 4.79
CA GLU A 77 4.94 17.95 3.82
C GLU A 77 4.17 19.24 4.07
N THR A 78 3.72 19.86 2.99
CA THR A 78 2.80 21.01 2.99
C THR A 78 1.75 20.83 1.90
N ARG A 79 0.74 21.68 1.91
CA ARG A 79 -0.25 21.67 0.83
C ARG A 79 0.39 21.91 -0.53
N GLU A 80 1.40 22.77 -0.59
CA GLU A 80 2.05 23.21 -1.83
C GLU A 80 3.01 22.15 -2.41
N ASN A 81 3.66 21.34 -1.55
CA ASN A 81 4.61 20.33 -2.00
C ASN A 81 4.02 18.92 -2.13
N THR A 82 2.75 18.72 -1.72
CA THR A 82 2.03 17.47 -1.96
C THR A 82 1.25 17.51 -3.28
N PRO A 83 1.19 16.40 -4.03
CA PRO A 83 0.49 16.34 -5.31
C PRO A 83 -1.03 16.34 -5.16
N GLY A 84 -1.74 16.51 -6.29
CA GLY A 84 -3.12 16.05 -6.43
C GLY A 84 -3.14 14.54 -6.69
N TYR A 85 -3.99 13.80 -5.97
CA TYR A 85 -4.05 12.34 -6.07
C TYR A 85 -5.24 11.91 -6.91
N LEU A 86 -4.98 11.29 -8.07
CA LEU A 86 -6.00 10.57 -8.82
C LEU A 86 -6.34 9.27 -8.07
N THR A 87 -7.60 9.13 -7.64
CA THR A 87 -8.05 7.97 -6.87
C THR A 87 -8.66 6.90 -7.76
N ALA A 88 -9.66 7.26 -8.58
CA ALA A 88 -10.29 6.31 -9.51
C ALA A 88 -10.94 7.04 -10.69
N ILE A 89 -11.01 6.35 -11.83
CA ILE A 89 -11.74 6.80 -13.02
C ILE A 89 -12.46 5.62 -13.67
N PHE A 90 -13.75 5.81 -13.98
CA PHE A 90 -14.56 4.78 -14.63
C PHE A 90 -15.38 5.42 -15.76
N VAL A 91 -15.51 4.69 -16.88
CA VAL A 91 -16.37 5.04 -17.99
C VAL A 91 -17.11 3.78 -18.43
N ARG A 92 -18.43 3.88 -18.56
CA ARG A 92 -19.31 2.80 -19.01
C ARG A 92 -18.77 2.17 -20.31
N PRO A 93 -18.66 0.85 -20.45
CA PRO A 93 -17.98 0.19 -21.56
C PRO A 93 -18.44 0.63 -22.95
N ASP A 94 -19.78 0.76 -23.16
CA ASP A 94 -20.38 1.18 -24.43
C ASP A 94 -20.15 2.66 -24.78
N MET A 95 -19.68 3.46 -23.81
CA MET A 95 -19.39 4.88 -23.95
C MET A 95 -17.90 5.20 -24.04
N ARG A 96 -17.04 4.18 -23.96
CA ARG A 96 -15.57 4.34 -24.08
C ARG A 96 -15.17 4.77 -25.50
N ARG A 97 -13.94 5.30 -25.64
CA ARG A 97 -13.34 5.77 -26.89
C ARG A 97 -14.07 6.97 -27.56
N ARG A 98 -14.92 7.67 -26.79
CA ARG A 98 -15.64 8.88 -27.20
C ARG A 98 -15.08 10.16 -26.54
N GLY A 99 -13.89 10.12 -25.96
CA GLY A 99 -13.24 11.26 -25.30
C GLY A 99 -13.66 11.50 -23.84
N ILE A 100 -14.63 10.74 -23.30
CA ILE A 100 -15.19 10.95 -21.95
C ILE A 100 -14.10 10.86 -20.87
N GLY A 101 -13.27 9.80 -20.90
CA GLY A 101 -12.21 9.65 -19.92
C GLY A 101 -11.23 10.82 -19.92
N GLY A 102 -10.82 11.28 -21.12
CA GLY A 102 -9.94 12.45 -21.26
C GLY A 102 -10.56 13.74 -20.72
N ALA A 103 -11.87 13.95 -20.97
CA ALA A 103 -12.58 15.13 -20.47
C ALA A 103 -12.72 15.11 -18.93
N LEU A 104 -12.99 13.94 -18.34
CA LEU A 104 -13.02 13.76 -16.89
C LEU A 104 -11.66 14.03 -16.26
N LEU A 105 -10.60 13.47 -16.85
CA LEU A 105 -9.23 13.66 -16.37
C LEU A 105 -8.82 15.12 -16.45
N ALA A 106 -9.13 15.81 -17.55
CA ALA A 106 -8.85 17.25 -17.70
C ALA A 106 -9.56 18.07 -16.63
N ALA A 107 -10.84 17.78 -16.34
CA ALA A 107 -11.59 18.49 -15.30
C ALA A 107 -10.98 18.30 -13.90
N LEU A 108 -10.49 17.09 -13.58
CA LEU A 108 -9.77 16.82 -12.34
C LEU A 108 -8.43 17.56 -12.28
N GLU A 109 -7.64 17.48 -13.35
CA GLU A 109 -6.34 18.17 -13.42
C GLU A 109 -6.48 19.70 -13.31
N ASP A 110 -7.51 20.28 -13.96
CA ASP A 110 -7.79 21.71 -13.86
C ASP A 110 -8.19 22.11 -12.43
N ALA A 111 -8.97 21.27 -11.74
CA ALA A 111 -9.30 21.50 -10.33
C ALA A 111 -8.04 21.44 -9.43
N PHE A 112 -7.13 20.51 -9.69
CA PHE A 112 -5.85 20.44 -8.97
C PHE A 112 -4.94 21.67 -9.27
N ARG A 113 -4.86 22.10 -10.53
CA ARG A 113 -4.14 23.35 -10.91
C ARG A 113 -4.72 24.57 -10.20
N ALA A 114 -6.05 24.68 -10.17
CA ALA A 114 -6.72 25.75 -9.46
C ALA A 114 -6.44 25.73 -7.93
N ALA A 115 -6.19 24.55 -7.36
CA ALA A 115 -5.76 24.38 -5.97
C ALA A 115 -4.24 24.58 -5.76
N GLY A 116 -3.48 24.94 -6.81
CA GLY A 116 -2.04 25.20 -6.75
C GLY A 116 -1.15 23.95 -6.76
N LYS A 117 -1.72 22.77 -7.11
CA LYS A 117 -0.93 21.54 -7.20
C LYS A 117 0.01 21.58 -8.40
N LYS A 118 1.28 21.21 -8.18
CA LYS A 118 2.35 21.22 -9.19
C LYS A 118 2.53 19.88 -9.89
N SER A 119 1.92 18.82 -9.36
CA SER A 119 1.96 17.49 -9.96
C SER A 119 0.72 16.68 -9.58
N PHE A 120 0.43 15.67 -10.40
CA PHE A 120 -0.66 14.73 -10.23
C PHE A 120 -0.12 13.33 -10.18
N VAL A 121 -0.63 12.49 -9.27
CA VAL A 121 -0.14 11.13 -9.09
C VAL A 121 -1.26 10.13 -8.86
N SER A 122 -1.02 8.88 -9.28
CA SER A 122 -1.73 7.70 -8.79
C SER A 122 -0.70 6.85 -8.06
N SER A 123 -0.78 6.76 -6.74
CA SER A 123 0.23 6.11 -5.89
C SER A 123 -0.34 5.60 -4.58
N GLY A 124 0.40 4.75 -3.88
CA GLY A 124 0.06 4.25 -2.55
C GLY A 124 0.02 5.30 -1.44
N ASN A 125 0.55 6.50 -1.70
CA ASN A 125 0.45 7.65 -0.80
C ASN A 125 -0.87 8.43 -0.96
N ASN A 126 -1.78 7.95 -1.81
CA ASN A 126 -3.11 8.50 -1.93
C ASN A 126 -3.81 8.43 -0.55
N PRO A 127 -4.33 9.55 -0.03
CA PRO A 127 -4.99 9.56 1.27
C PRO A 127 -6.29 8.74 1.29
N VAL A 128 -6.83 8.38 0.12
CA VAL A 128 -7.96 7.43 -0.01
C VAL A 128 -7.41 6.06 -0.38
N ASN A 129 -7.33 5.17 0.60
CA ASN A 129 -6.85 3.81 0.42
C ASN A 129 -7.93 2.92 -0.20
N LEU A 130 -7.65 2.37 -1.38
CA LEU A 130 -8.61 1.50 -2.09
C LEU A 130 -8.30 0.03 -1.80
N PRO A 131 -9.18 -0.70 -1.10
CA PRO A 131 -9.02 -2.13 -0.89
C PRO A 131 -9.28 -2.90 -2.19
N TRP A 132 -8.53 -3.98 -2.37
CA TRP A 132 -8.62 -4.81 -3.57
C TRP A 132 -8.47 -6.30 -3.25
N PHE A 133 -9.04 -7.15 -4.10
CA PHE A 133 -8.89 -8.59 -3.99
C PHE A 133 -7.60 -9.06 -4.65
N ILE A 134 -6.87 -9.94 -3.96
CA ILE A 134 -5.62 -10.51 -4.47
C ILE A 134 -5.97 -11.64 -5.45
N PRO A 135 -5.59 -11.53 -6.74
CA PRO A 135 -5.92 -12.53 -7.73
C PRO A 135 -5.36 -13.92 -7.39
N GLY A 136 -6.15 -14.96 -7.69
CA GLY A 136 -5.75 -16.36 -7.47
C GLY A 136 -5.71 -16.77 -5.99
N THR A 137 -6.47 -16.08 -5.13
CA THR A 137 -6.63 -16.41 -3.72
C THR A 137 -8.10 -16.68 -3.39
N PRO A 138 -8.42 -17.33 -2.25
CA PRO A 138 -9.81 -17.61 -1.85
C PRO A 138 -10.53 -16.36 -1.28
N GLY A 139 -10.46 -15.22 -1.99
CA GLY A 139 -11.10 -13.97 -1.58
C GLY A 139 -10.24 -13.13 -0.59
N HIS A 140 -8.96 -13.43 -0.46
CA HIS A 140 -8.05 -12.61 0.33
C HIS A 140 -7.89 -11.22 -0.29
N ASP A 141 -7.72 -10.22 0.55
CA ASP A 141 -7.66 -8.82 0.13
C ASP A 141 -6.47 -8.07 0.71
N HIS A 142 -6.22 -6.90 0.17
CA HIS A 142 -5.34 -5.91 0.74
C HIS A 142 -6.08 -4.58 0.86
N ASN A 143 -5.85 -3.84 1.92
CA ASN A 143 -6.57 -2.59 2.24
C ASN A 143 -6.11 -1.37 1.44
N ASN A 144 -5.02 -1.48 0.69
CA ASN A 144 -4.46 -0.39 -0.11
C ASN A 144 -3.87 -0.93 -1.41
N ALA A 145 -4.08 -0.20 -2.52
CA ALA A 145 -3.38 -0.41 -3.78
C ALA A 145 -2.23 0.61 -3.90
N PRO A 146 -0.99 0.19 -4.23
CA PRO A 146 0.16 1.08 -4.23
C PRO A 146 0.23 2.02 -5.44
N GLY A 147 -0.66 1.87 -6.40
CA GLY A 147 -0.69 2.67 -7.63
C GLY A 147 -1.73 2.17 -8.62
N THR A 148 -1.51 2.43 -9.90
CA THR A 148 -2.34 1.94 -11.00
C THR A 148 -1.93 0.52 -11.37
N ASP A 149 -2.87 -0.43 -11.35
CA ASP A 149 -2.65 -1.81 -11.83
C ASP A 149 -2.23 -1.76 -13.31
N VAL A 150 -1.07 -2.34 -13.64
CA VAL A 150 -0.54 -2.31 -15.02
C VAL A 150 -1.38 -3.15 -16.01
N ASP A 151 -2.19 -4.07 -15.50
CA ASP A 151 -3.07 -4.92 -16.31
C ASP A 151 -4.46 -4.28 -16.54
N CYS A 152 -4.78 -3.15 -15.90
CA CYS A 152 -6.05 -2.47 -16.12
C CYS A 152 -5.98 -1.46 -17.29
N ALA A 153 -7.14 -1.13 -17.87
CA ALA A 153 -7.25 -0.15 -18.96
C ALA A 153 -6.81 1.27 -18.55
N GLY A 154 -6.76 1.56 -17.26
CA GLY A 154 -6.30 2.84 -16.71
C GLY A 154 -4.81 3.10 -16.96
N TYR A 155 -3.98 2.08 -16.94
CA TYR A 155 -2.53 2.24 -17.14
C TYR A 155 -2.19 2.81 -18.54
N PRO A 156 -2.54 2.16 -19.68
CA PRO A 156 -2.28 2.74 -21.00
C PRO A 156 -3.06 4.04 -21.25
N PHE A 157 -4.20 4.24 -20.61
CA PHE A 157 -4.94 5.48 -20.67
C PHE A 157 -4.14 6.64 -20.06
N LEU A 158 -3.57 6.48 -18.87
CA LEU A 158 -2.77 7.51 -18.20
C LEU A 158 -1.49 7.82 -18.98
N LEU A 159 -0.79 6.81 -19.50
CA LEU A 159 0.37 7.01 -20.39
C LEU A 159 0.02 7.90 -21.57
N LYS A 160 -1.09 7.62 -22.25
CA LYS A 160 -1.57 8.42 -23.38
C LYS A 160 -1.89 9.88 -23.01
N HIS A 161 -2.23 10.15 -21.75
CA HIS A 161 -2.54 11.49 -21.26
C HIS A 161 -1.37 12.19 -20.56
N GLY A 162 -0.14 11.71 -20.83
CA GLY A 162 1.10 12.37 -20.40
C GLY A 162 1.56 12.03 -18.98
N TYR A 163 0.98 11.02 -18.35
CA TYR A 163 1.56 10.48 -17.12
C TYR A 163 2.76 9.60 -17.45
N ALA A 164 3.82 9.74 -16.68
CA ALA A 164 4.97 8.86 -16.73
C ALA A 164 4.81 7.71 -15.73
N ASP A 165 5.29 6.53 -16.08
CA ASP A 165 5.51 5.40 -15.18
C ASP A 165 6.79 5.68 -14.40
N ALA A 166 6.65 6.31 -13.23
CA ALA A 166 7.78 6.82 -12.45
C ALA A 166 8.47 5.72 -11.64
N HIS A 167 7.71 4.72 -11.19
CA HIS A 167 8.19 3.60 -10.38
C HIS A 167 7.16 2.48 -10.41
N ARG A 168 7.63 1.24 -10.27
CA ARG A 168 6.74 0.06 -10.16
C ARG A 168 6.94 -0.67 -8.84
N GLU A 169 5.83 -1.13 -8.30
CA GLU A 169 5.79 -2.01 -7.15
C GLU A 169 5.10 -3.33 -7.49
N VAL A 170 5.59 -4.40 -6.92
CA VAL A 170 4.94 -5.70 -6.98
C VAL A 170 4.23 -5.98 -5.66
N SER A 171 3.00 -6.45 -5.75
CA SER A 171 2.30 -7.07 -4.64
C SER A 171 2.73 -8.52 -4.54
N MET A 172 3.26 -8.89 -3.38
CA MET A 172 3.64 -10.27 -3.08
C MET A 172 2.73 -10.83 -2.00
N TYR A 173 2.40 -12.12 -2.11
CA TYR A 173 1.43 -12.81 -1.29
C TYR A 173 1.96 -14.17 -0.87
N LEU A 174 1.68 -14.55 0.39
CA LEU A 174 1.89 -15.89 0.94
C LEU A 174 0.62 -16.34 1.67
N ASN A 175 0.09 -17.50 1.31
CA ASN A 175 -0.89 -18.20 2.13
C ASN A 175 -0.14 -18.89 3.29
N LEU A 176 -0.42 -18.50 4.52
CA LEU A 176 0.32 -19.00 5.69
C LEU A 176 0.07 -20.48 5.98
N LYS A 177 -0.97 -21.10 5.37
CA LYS A 177 -1.16 -22.55 5.40
C LYS A 177 -0.08 -23.30 4.62
N ASP A 178 0.50 -22.65 3.61
CA ASP A 178 1.52 -23.23 2.72
C ASP A 178 2.94 -22.85 3.18
N TYR A 179 3.05 -22.12 4.31
CA TYR A 179 4.35 -21.71 4.85
C TYR A 179 5.07 -22.86 5.53
N GLU A 180 6.33 -23.06 5.15
CA GLU A 180 7.23 -24.04 5.76
C GLU A 180 8.45 -23.34 6.36
N TYR A 181 8.72 -23.59 7.65
CA TYR A 181 9.94 -23.14 8.30
C TYR A 181 11.11 -24.06 7.92
N LYS A 182 12.00 -23.53 7.12
CA LYS A 182 13.10 -24.32 6.53
C LYS A 182 14.26 -24.55 7.53
N PRO A 183 14.87 -25.76 7.55
CA PRO A 183 15.98 -26.07 8.48
C PRO A 183 17.17 -25.12 8.37
N GLU A 184 17.47 -24.59 7.18
CA GLU A 184 18.57 -23.64 6.97
C GLU A 184 18.36 -22.30 7.68
N VAL A 185 17.13 -21.93 7.99
CA VAL A 185 16.82 -20.73 8.80
C VAL A 185 17.30 -20.94 10.24
N GLU A 186 17.01 -22.12 10.79
CA GLU A 186 17.48 -22.46 12.13
C GLU A 186 19.02 -22.60 12.18
N ALA A 187 19.64 -23.21 11.18
CA ALA A 187 21.11 -23.25 11.08
C ALA A 187 21.72 -21.83 11.03
N THR A 188 21.07 -20.91 10.31
CA THR A 188 21.48 -19.49 10.26
C THR A 188 21.34 -18.84 11.64
N ARG A 189 20.26 -19.10 12.37
CA ARG A 189 20.05 -18.60 13.74
C ARG A 189 21.16 -19.06 14.68
N GLN A 190 21.49 -20.35 14.66
CA GLN A 190 22.53 -20.93 15.52
C GLN A 190 23.89 -20.31 15.22
N ARG A 191 24.23 -20.10 13.95
CA ARG A 191 25.45 -19.41 13.55
C ARG A 191 25.47 -17.96 14.07
N LEU A 192 24.41 -17.20 13.88
CA LEU A 192 24.27 -15.83 14.38
C LEU A 192 24.45 -15.78 15.91
N LEU A 193 23.85 -16.73 16.63
CA LEU A 193 23.98 -16.82 18.07
C LEU A 193 25.44 -17.10 18.47
N SER A 194 26.16 -17.95 17.74
CA SER A 194 27.59 -18.21 17.98
C SER A 194 28.49 -16.99 17.72
N GLU A 195 28.02 -16.06 16.87
CA GLU A 195 28.63 -14.75 16.60
C GLU A 195 28.24 -13.67 17.63
N GLY A 196 27.43 -14.01 18.63
CA GLY A 196 26.92 -13.09 19.65
C GLY A 196 25.70 -12.27 19.19
N ILE A 197 25.08 -12.62 18.06
CA ILE A 197 23.88 -11.96 17.53
C ILE A 197 22.65 -12.77 17.94
N TYR A 198 21.83 -12.22 18.81
CA TYR A 198 20.52 -12.77 19.13
C TYR A 198 19.50 -12.37 18.07
N THR A 199 18.59 -13.28 17.71
CA THR A 199 17.45 -12.99 16.81
C THR A 199 16.18 -13.62 17.35
N GLY A 200 15.09 -12.85 17.42
CA GLY A 200 13.81 -13.35 17.92
C GLY A 200 12.90 -12.24 18.43
N ARG A 201 11.93 -12.61 19.26
CA ARG A 201 11.07 -11.63 19.93
C ARG A 201 11.91 -10.70 20.79
N TYR A 202 11.72 -9.40 20.61
CA TYR A 202 12.45 -8.40 21.38
C TYR A 202 11.83 -8.25 22.78
N ASP A 203 12.67 -8.34 23.77
CA ASP A 203 12.30 -8.02 25.15
C ASP A 203 12.53 -6.52 25.40
N VAL A 204 11.47 -5.77 25.49
CA VAL A 204 11.54 -4.30 25.66
C VAL A 204 12.22 -3.89 26.98
N SER A 205 12.30 -4.78 27.96
CA SER A 205 13.01 -4.50 29.22
C SER A 205 14.53 -4.37 29.04
N LEU A 206 15.09 -4.89 27.96
CA LEU A 206 16.52 -4.79 27.64
C LEU A 206 16.94 -3.36 27.27
N GLN A 207 16.00 -2.51 26.82
CA GLN A 207 16.25 -1.11 26.45
C GLN A 207 17.46 -0.95 25.51
N CYS A 208 17.57 -1.82 24.48
CA CYS A 208 18.65 -1.75 23.51
C CYS A 208 18.57 -0.46 22.67
N GLU A 209 19.72 0.08 22.34
CA GLU A 209 19.84 1.23 21.47
C GLU A 209 19.51 0.86 20.00
N PHE A 210 18.83 1.74 19.26
CA PHE A 210 18.47 1.53 17.85
C PHE A 210 18.67 2.78 16.95
N ASP A 211 19.01 3.91 17.54
CA ASP A 211 19.18 5.17 16.80
C ASP A 211 20.23 5.06 15.70
N GLY A 212 21.38 4.46 16.00
CA GLY A 212 22.43 4.27 15.02
C GLY A 212 22.03 3.41 13.82
N MET A 213 21.18 2.39 14.03
CA MET A 213 20.60 1.62 12.93
C MET A 213 19.66 2.48 12.10
N CYS A 214 18.74 3.21 12.74
CA CYS A 214 17.77 4.07 12.05
C CYS A 214 18.45 5.17 11.22
N ASP A 215 19.51 5.77 11.73
CA ASP A 215 20.33 6.75 11.00
C ASP A 215 20.95 6.15 9.74
N ARG A 216 21.56 4.96 9.83
CA ARG A 216 22.20 4.31 8.68
C ARG A 216 21.20 3.78 7.65
N VAL A 217 20.04 3.35 8.11
CA VAL A 217 18.93 2.95 7.23
C VAL A 217 18.22 4.15 6.61
N GLY A 218 18.28 5.33 7.26
CA GLY A 218 17.68 6.59 6.80
C GLY A 218 16.14 6.61 6.92
N SER A 219 15.59 6.01 7.98
CA SER A 219 14.13 5.91 8.16
C SER A 219 13.66 6.41 9.52
N GLU A 220 13.21 7.65 9.56
CA GLU A 220 12.54 8.24 10.74
C GLU A 220 11.20 7.55 11.04
N TYR A 221 10.55 7.01 10.03
CA TYR A 221 9.33 6.23 10.23
C TYR A 221 9.58 4.97 11.07
N TRP A 222 10.62 4.21 10.78
CA TRP A 222 10.97 3.03 11.57
C TRP A 222 11.50 3.39 12.96
N ARG A 223 12.22 4.50 13.09
CA ARG A 223 12.61 5.04 14.40
C ARG A 223 11.37 5.26 15.27
N LYS A 224 10.38 5.95 14.72
CA LYS A 224 9.12 6.20 15.42
C LYS A 224 8.40 4.90 15.80
N VAL A 225 8.32 3.93 14.91
CA VAL A 225 7.70 2.62 15.20
C VAL A 225 8.41 1.93 16.37
N LEU A 226 9.74 1.88 16.38
CA LEU A 226 10.51 1.29 17.48
C LEU A 226 10.29 2.06 18.79
N GLN A 227 10.30 3.38 18.75
CA GLN A 227 10.02 4.22 19.94
C GLN A 227 8.62 3.94 20.48
N ASP A 228 7.61 3.93 19.63
CA ASP A 228 6.22 3.70 20.03
C ASP A 228 6.07 2.31 20.69
N GLU A 229 6.61 1.25 20.10
CA GLU A 229 6.47 -0.11 20.63
C GLU A 229 7.34 -0.35 21.88
N THR A 230 8.52 0.27 21.98
CA THR A 230 9.39 0.07 23.16
C THR A 230 8.97 0.88 24.37
N THR A 231 8.12 1.91 24.20
CA THR A 231 7.62 2.75 25.30
C THR A 231 6.14 2.55 25.61
N ALA A 232 5.41 1.74 24.82
CA ALA A 232 4.00 1.46 25.02
C ALA A 232 3.77 0.69 26.34
N ALA A 233 2.67 0.99 27.02
CA ALA A 233 2.23 0.23 28.22
C ALA A 233 1.89 -1.24 27.87
N HIS A 234 1.43 -1.48 26.65
CA HIS A 234 1.11 -2.81 26.10
C HIS A 234 1.71 -2.92 24.70
N PRO A 235 3.03 -3.19 24.57
CA PRO A 235 3.71 -3.25 23.28
C PRO A 235 3.23 -4.44 22.49
N ARG A 236 3.09 -4.24 21.17
CA ARG A 236 2.92 -5.35 20.24
C ARG A 236 4.26 -6.10 20.08
N VAL A 237 4.17 -7.33 19.63
CA VAL A 237 5.38 -8.12 19.37
C VAL A 237 6.18 -7.50 18.23
N ILE A 238 7.44 -7.15 18.51
CA ILE A 238 8.45 -6.88 17.49
C ILE A 238 9.53 -7.97 17.52
N LEU A 239 10.13 -8.22 16.39
CA LEU A 239 11.23 -9.17 16.24
C LEU A 239 12.49 -8.38 15.93
N ALA A 240 13.57 -8.65 16.68
CA ALA A 240 14.82 -7.92 16.54
C ALA A 240 16.03 -8.85 16.44
N GLY A 241 17.03 -8.39 15.68
CA GLY A 241 18.40 -8.83 15.79
C GLY A 241 19.12 -7.91 16.77
N VAL A 242 19.73 -8.47 17.80
CA VAL A 242 20.43 -7.71 18.86
C VAL A 242 21.88 -8.14 18.93
N TYR A 243 22.79 -7.17 18.95
CA TYR A 243 24.22 -7.38 19.14
C TYR A 243 24.78 -6.30 20.07
N GLN A 244 25.46 -6.70 21.14
CA GLN A 244 26.09 -5.78 22.10
C GLN A 244 25.17 -4.63 22.56
N ASN A 245 23.96 -4.95 22.97
CA ASN A 245 22.93 -4.01 23.41
C ASN A 245 22.42 -3.02 22.33
N HIS A 246 22.62 -3.33 21.05
CA HIS A 246 22.08 -2.57 19.94
C HIS A 246 21.12 -3.41 19.10
N ILE A 247 19.98 -2.84 18.71
CA ILE A 247 19.13 -3.42 17.67
C ILE A 247 19.83 -3.18 16.33
N ILE A 248 20.20 -4.27 15.66
CA ILE A 248 20.88 -4.28 14.35
C ILE A 248 19.98 -4.70 13.21
N GLY A 249 18.74 -5.00 13.50
CA GLY A 249 17.68 -5.29 12.53
C GLY A 249 16.36 -5.52 13.24
N PHE A 250 15.27 -5.20 12.56
CA PHE A 250 13.95 -5.41 13.14
C PHE A 250 12.89 -5.67 12.06
N THR A 251 11.80 -6.32 12.49
CA THR A 251 10.55 -6.43 11.73
C THR A 251 9.36 -6.50 12.70
N GLY A 252 8.19 -6.16 12.20
CA GLY A 252 6.97 -6.02 13.00
C GLY A 252 6.43 -4.59 12.92
N PRO A 253 5.64 -4.14 13.91
CA PRO A 253 5.02 -4.99 14.92
C PRO A 253 4.13 -6.06 14.30
N VAL A 254 4.01 -7.19 14.99
CA VAL A 254 3.13 -8.28 14.57
C VAL A 254 1.69 -7.88 14.83
N ASP A 255 0.86 -7.91 13.81
CA ASP A 255 -0.55 -7.62 13.92
C ASP A 255 -1.37 -8.49 12.96
N ARG A 256 -2.65 -8.69 13.30
CA ARG A 256 -3.61 -9.40 12.44
C ARG A 256 -4.79 -8.50 12.14
N GLU A 257 -4.97 -8.18 10.87
CA GLU A 257 -6.14 -7.42 10.42
C GLU A 257 -7.43 -8.25 10.47
N PRO A 258 -8.60 -7.59 10.51
CA PRO A 258 -9.90 -8.27 10.47
C PRO A 258 -10.10 -9.17 9.25
N SER A 259 -9.42 -8.88 8.13
CA SER A 259 -9.41 -9.72 6.92
C SER A 259 -8.69 -11.06 7.10
N GLY A 260 -7.98 -11.25 8.20
CA GLY A 260 -7.09 -12.39 8.42
C GLY A 260 -5.68 -12.18 7.90
N ARG A 261 -5.34 -10.99 7.38
CA ARG A 261 -3.99 -10.65 6.92
C ARG A 261 -3.05 -10.42 8.10
N GLY A 262 -1.89 -11.09 8.09
CA GLY A 262 -0.76 -10.74 8.94
C GLY A 262 -0.13 -9.44 8.43
N TRP A 263 -0.16 -8.41 9.28
CA TRP A 263 0.35 -7.08 8.97
C TRP A 263 1.63 -6.77 9.74
N PHE A 264 2.54 -6.06 9.10
CA PHE A 264 3.78 -5.53 9.66
C PHE A 264 4.20 -4.27 8.91
N THR A 265 4.97 -3.43 9.57
CA THR A 265 5.44 -2.16 9.01
C THR A 265 6.48 -2.35 7.89
N GLY A 266 7.37 -3.34 8.06
CA GLY A 266 8.47 -3.60 7.15
C GLY A 266 9.56 -4.43 7.83
N ILE A 267 10.67 -4.60 7.15
CA ILE A 267 11.87 -5.26 7.66
C ILE A 267 13.10 -4.45 7.27
N CYS A 268 14.00 -4.24 8.22
CA CYS A 268 15.30 -3.64 7.97
C CYS A 268 16.42 -4.34 8.74
N VAL A 269 17.62 -4.22 8.23
CA VAL A 269 18.85 -4.61 8.89
C VAL A 269 19.87 -3.48 8.70
N ASP A 270 20.57 -3.15 9.74
CA ASP A 270 21.68 -2.21 9.72
C ASP A 270 22.68 -2.60 8.62
N PRO A 271 23.01 -1.70 7.69
CA PRO A 271 23.97 -1.99 6.62
C PRO A 271 25.31 -2.59 7.09
N LEU A 272 25.77 -2.25 8.30
CA LEU A 272 27.00 -2.82 8.90
C LEU A 272 26.86 -4.33 9.19
N TYR A 273 25.66 -4.84 9.31
CA TYR A 273 25.34 -6.25 9.59
C TYR A 273 24.60 -6.92 8.42
N GLY A 274 24.63 -6.30 7.27
CA GLY A 274 24.03 -6.85 6.04
C GLY A 274 24.65 -8.20 5.64
N GLN A 275 23.89 -8.98 4.85
CA GLN A 275 24.32 -10.27 4.26
C GLN A 275 24.72 -11.37 5.28
N ARG A 276 24.48 -11.18 6.58
CA ARG A 276 24.72 -12.18 7.62
C ARG A 276 23.53 -13.12 7.87
N GLY A 277 22.38 -12.91 7.19
CA GLY A 277 21.19 -13.74 7.38
C GLY A 277 20.26 -13.25 8.49
N VAL A 278 20.52 -12.11 9.12
CA VAL A 278 19.62 -11.53 10.16
C VAL A 278 18.21 -11.34 9.62
N ALA A 279 18.05 -10.71 8.45
CA ALA A 279 16.73 -10.53 7.81
C ALA A 279 16.05 -11.88 7.52
N THR A 280 16.80 -12.89 7.10
CA THR A 280 16.24 -14.23 6.82
C THR A 280 15.60 -14.82 8.06
N VAL A 281 16.30 -14.77 9.20
CA VAL A 281 15.76 -15.31 10.45
C VAL A 281 14.56 -14.50 10.92
N LEU A 282 14.67 -13.17 10.97
CA LEU A 282 13.59 -12.31 11.45
C LEU A 282 12.32 -12.44 10.60
N PHE A 283 12.45 -12.50 9.27
CA PHE A 283 11.30 -12.58 8.39
C PHE A 283 10.58 -13.94 8.47
N ASN A 284 11.33 -15.02 8.65
CA ASN A 284 10.73 -16.33 8.87
C ASN A 284 10.09 -16.44 10.26
N ASP A 285 10.67 -15.83 11.29
CA ASP A 285 10.00 -15.72 12.59
C ASP A 285 8.73 -14.90 12.54
N LEU A 286 8.70 -13.83 11.76
CA LEU A 286 7.50 -13.02 11.53
C LEU A 286 6.35 -13.89 10.98
N MET A 287 6.61 -14.79 10.03
CA MET A 287 5.59 -15.71 9.52
C MET A 287 5.08 -16.65 10.62
N ARG A 288 5.96 -17.14 11.47
CA ARG A 288 5.57 -17.99 12.62
C ARG A 288 4.73 -17.23 13.64
N GLU A 289 5.06 -15.96 13.91
CA GLU A 289 4.25 -15.12 14.79
C GLU A 289 2.87 -14.82 14.19
N PHE A 290 2.77 -14.54 12.89
CA PHE A 290 1.48 -14.39 12.22
C PHE A 290 0.60 -15.63 12.34
N ILE A 291 1.18 -16.82 12.19
CA ILE A 291 0.45 -18.08 12.37
C ILE A 291 -0.05 -18.22 13.83
N LYS A 292 0.76 -17.87 14.82
CA LYS A 292 0.36 -17.89 16.24
C LYS A 292 -0.80 -16.93 16.54
N GLU A 293 -0.80 -15.74 15.90
CA GLU A 293 -1.89 -14.77 15.99
C GLU A 293 -3.13 -15.16 15.16
N GLY A 294 -3.09 -16.33 14.49
CA GLY A 294 -4.19 -16.85 13.67
C GLY A 294 -4.39 -16.12 12.35
N ALA A 295 -3.36 -15.43 11.83
CA ALA A 295 -3.40 -14.89 10.48
C ALA A 295 -3.46 -16.02 9.45
N GLN A 296 -4.18 -15.79 8.36
CA GLN A 296 -4.40 -16.76 7.29
C GLN A 296 -3.44 -16.57 6.11
N PHE A 297 -3.04 -15.33 5.87
CA PHE A 297 -2.15 -14.95 4.79
C PHE A 297 -1.37 -13.69 5.16
N SER A 298 -0.30 -13.43 4.42
CA SER A 298 0.42 -12.15 4.46
C SER A 298 0.63 -11.61 3.06
N THR A 299 0.67 -10.31 2.93
CA THR A 299 0.93 -9.62 1.67
C THR A 299 1.72 -8.34 1.93
N LEU A 300 2.60 -8.00 1.00
CA LEU A 300 3.46 -6.83 1.06
C LEU A 300 3.62 -6.22 -0.33
N PHE A 301 4.07 -4.97 -0.35
CA PHE A 301 4.53 -4.30 -1.56
C PHE A 301 6.03 -4.08 -1.50
N THR A 302 6.65 -4.13 -2.65
CA THR A 302 8.08 -3.82 -2.77
C THR A 302 8.39 -3.36 -4.20
N GLY A 303 9.40 -2.51 -4.36
CA GLY A 303 9.85 -2.07 -5.67
C GLY A 303 10.24 -3.26 -6.56
N ILE A 304 9.92 -3.15 -7.86
CA ILE A 304 10.17 -4.24 -8.82
C ILE A 304 11.65 -4.63 -8.88
N ASP A 305 12.56 -3.68 -8.63
CA ASP A 305 14.01 -3.89 -8.61
C ASP A 305 14.60 -4.10 -7.21
N ASN A 306 13.74 -4.19 -6.18
CA ASN A 306 14.21 -4.33 -4.80
C ASN A 306 14.79 -5.73 -4.55
N HIS A 307 16.05 -5.78 -4.13
CA HIS A 307 16.75 -7.04 -3.79
C HIS A 307 16.06 -7.84 -2.67
N ALA A 308 15.27 -7.20 -1.81
CA ALA A 308 14.49 -7.87 -0.76
C ALA A 308 13.49 -8.90 -1.32
N GLN A 309 13.10 -8.80 -2.60
CA GLN A 309 12.27 -9.81 -3.25
C GLN A 309 12.87 -11.22 -3.16
N ARG A 310 14.21 -11.35 -3.12
CA ARG A 310 14.88 -12.67 -2.95
C ARG A 310 14.53 -13.30 -1.61
N LEU A 311 14.54 -12.50 -0.54
CA LEU A 311 14.12 -12.92 0.79
C LEU A 311 12.66 -13.37 0.78
N TYR A 312 11.77 -12.55 0.23
CA TYR A 312 10.34 -12.83 0.20
C TYR A 312 10.02 -14.10 -0.59
N ARG A 313 10.61 -14.26 -1.79
CA ARG A 313 10.45 -15.49 -2.60
C ARG A 313 11.02 -16.72 -1.90
N HIS A 314 12.17 -16.60 -1.22
CA HIS A 314 12.75 -17.71 -0.47
C HIS A 314 11.84 -18.14 0.69
N THR A 315 11.11 -17.22 1.30
CA THR A 315 10.12 -17.48 2.35
C THR A 315 8.79 -18.05 1.80
N GLY A 316 8.59 -18.04 0.47
CA GLY A 316 7.40 -18.60 -0.19
C GLY A 316 6.43 -17.57 -0.75
N PHE A 317 6.76 -16.27 -0.69
CA PHE A 317 5.92 -15.25 -1.30
C PHE A 317 5.99 -15.31 -2.83
N GLU A 318 4.84 -15.13 -3.47
CA GLU A 318 4.69 -15.03 -4.92
C GLU A 318 4.16 -13.67 -5.34
N VAL A 319 4.61 -13.17 -6.50
CA VAL A 319 4.04 -11.95 -7.08
C VAL A 319 2.64 -12.22 -7.59
N ARG A 320 1.69 -11.39 -7.20
CA ARG A 320 0.27 -11.49 -7.62
C ARG A 320 -0.14 -10.37 -8.56
N ARG A 321 0.39 -9.14 -8.37
CA ARG A 321 0.12 -8.00 -9.23
C ARG A 321 1.33 -7.07 -9.29
N THR A 322 1.37 -6.29 -10.37
CA THR A 322 2.31 -5.17 -10.53
C THR A 322 1.52 -3.87 -10.64
N PHE A 323 1.95 -2.86 -9.91
CA PHE A 323 1.35 -1.54 -9.92
C PHE A 323 2.39 -0.50 -10.37
N ALA A 324 1.95 0.47 -11.13
CA ALA A 324 2.75 1.62 -11.54
C ALA A 324 2.36 2.86 -10.75
N ILE A 325 3.35 3.55 -10.20
CA ILE A 325 3.17 4.90 -9.66
C ILE A 325 3.22 5.85 -10.86
N MET A 326 2.03 6.35 -11.24
CA MET A 326 1.87 7.22 -12.40
C MET A 326 1.99 8.67 -11.96
N LYS A 327 2.86 9.46 -12.61
CA LYS A 327 3.10 10.86 -12.28
C LYS A 327 3.04 11.75 -13.51
N LYS A 328 2.46 12.95 -13.35
CA LYS A 328 2.43 14.01 -14.35
C LYS A 328 2.70 15.35 -13.66
N GLU A 329 3.55 16.17 -14.25
CA GLU A 329 3.73 17.56 -13.84
C GLU A 329 2.53 18.40 -14.36
N ALA A 330 2.16 19.46 -13.61
CA ALA A 330 0.95 20.27 -13.86
C ALA A 330 1.03 21.15 -15.10
#